data_1da8c58a574c66d92b179a5b85a83b1e
#
_entry.id   1da8c58a574c66d92b179a5b85a83b1e
#
_cell.length_a   1.000
_cell.length_b   1.000
_cell.length_c   1.000
_cell.angle_alpha   90.00
_cell.angle_beta   90.00
_cell.angle_gamma   90.00
#
_symmetry.space_group_name_H-M   'P 1'
#
loop_
_entity.id
_entity.type
_entity.pdbx_description
1 polymer ?
#
loop_
_entity_poly.entity_id
_entity_poly.type
_entity_poly.pdbx_seq_one_letter_code
_entity_poly.pdbx_strand_id
1 'polypeptide(L)'
;MVNKNDPKSTARKHRYVGLLIATLLLTAITPAISAADMKPATIDATAMGTSTQLGKNVGVKVIINQFSTPEDRQVLVEAFKKGQNQGLVDALSKMKPVGRIAITGTLGYDLAYIRLIRTPTGRKIRFATNRLIRFGEAYHDTQSKSFNLTAGEFDLNDTDKDKSTGVLFPACQLTIGKNGELQFELRKNPWKLVNIIDWNKAGIEAQ
;
A
#
# COMPACT_ATOMS: atom_id res chain seq x y z
N MET A 1 -29.56 -22.52 -84.39
CA MET A 1 -28.35 -23.37 -84.48
C MET A 1 -27.76 -23.40 -83.08
N VAL A 2 -28.14 -24.38 -82.32
CA VAL A 2 -27.44 -25.64 -81.90
C VAL A 2 -25.94 -25.51 -81.71
N ASN A 3 -25.49 -25.64 -80.50
CA ASN A 3 -24.63 -26.66 -79.94
C ASN A 3 -24.31 -26.32 -78.46
N LYS A 4 -24.75 -27.01 -77.50
CA LYS A 4 -24.49 -28.27 -76.82
C LYS A 4 -22.95 -28.52 -76.62
N ASN A 5 -22.50 -28.39 -75.35
CA ASN A 5 -21.75 -29.46 -74.67
C ASN A 5 -21.31 -29.01 -73.27
N ASP A 6 -21.95 -29.59 -72.24
CA ASP A 6 -21.39 -29.92 -70.95
C ASP A 6 -20.29 -30.97 -71.07
N PRO A 7 -19.27 -31.02 -70.21
CA PRO A 7 -19.39 -32.01 -69.16
C PRO A 7 -18.68 -31.67 -67.80
N LYS A 8 -19.40 -32.15 -66.78
CA LYS A 8 -18.90 -32.88 -65.60
C LYS A 8 -17.85 -32.17 -64.66
N SER A 9 -18.37 -31.66 -63.58
CA SER A 9 -18.29 -32.25 -62.26
C SER A 9 -16.96 -32.89 -61.85
N THR A 10 -16.24 -32.27 -61.03
CA THR A 10 -15.47 -32.98 -59.98
C THR A 10 -15.52 -32.22 -58.66
N ALA A 11 -16.35 -32.68 -57.76
CA ALA A 11 -16.45 -32.23 -56.40
C ALA A 11 -15.18 -32.66 -55.67
N ARG A 12 -14.30 -31.70 -55.33
CA ARG A 12 -13.21 -31.88 -54.38
C ARG A 12 -13.74 -31.64 -52.97
N LYS A 13 -13.99 -32.73 -52.26
CA LYS A 13 -14.21 -32.76 -50.83
C LYS A 13 -12.91 -32.29 -50.12
N HIS A 14 -12.85 -31.06 -49.66
CA HIS A 14 -11.87 -30.66 -48.70
C HIS A 14 -12.31 -31.09 -47.32
N ARG A 15 -11.65 -32.14 -46.82
CA ARG A 15 -11.70 -32.55 -45.40
C ARG A 15 -10.95 -31.47 -44.61
N TYR A 16 -11.70 -30.61 -43.95
CA TYR A 16 -11.11 -29.73 -42.90
C TYR A 16 -10.82 -30.62 -41.69
N VAL A 17 -9.55 -30.93 -41.51
CA VAL A 17 -9.01 -31.47 -40.27
C VAL A 17 -9.00 -30.30 -39.29
N GLY A 18 -9.99 -30.28 -38.40
CA GLY A 18 -10.07 -29.31 -37.31
C GLY A 18 -8.92 -29.53 -36.31
N LEU A 19 -7.93 -28.67 -36.36
CA LEU A 19 -6.89 -28.60 -35.34
C LEU A 19 -7.47 -27.88 -34.12
N LEU A 20 -7.95 -28.66 -33.15
CA LEU A 20 -8.31 -28.14 -31.82
C LEU A 20 -7.06 -27.75 -31.11
N ILE A 21 -6.71 -26.44 -31.17
CA ILE A 21 -5.69 -25.84 -30.29
C ILE A 21 -6.36 -25.63 -28.92
N ALA A 22 -6.15 -26.60 -28.04
CA ALA A 22 -6.45 -26.41 -26.62
C ALA A 22 -5.44 -25.40 -26.03
N THR A 23 -5.84 -24.13 -25.97
CA THR A 23 -5.13 -23.11 -25.21
C THR A 23 -5.30 -23.40 -23.74
N LEU A 24 -4.27 -24.03 -23.15
CA LEU A 24 -4.13 -24.22 -21.71
C LEU A 24 -3.89 -22.85 -21.09
N LEU A 25 -4.94 -22.20 -20.58
CA LEU A 25 -4.83 -21.01 -19.73
C LEU A 25 -4.15 -21.43 -18.43
N LEU A 26 -2.84 -21.24 -18.37
CA LEU A 26 -2.08 -21.35 -17.13
C LEU A 26 -2.44 -20.13 -16.28
N THR A 27 -3.51 -20.22 -15.48
CA THR A 27 -3.79 -19.24 -14.43
C THR A 27 -2.69 -19.37 -13.40
N ALA A 28 -1.74 -18.42 -13.40
CA ALA A 28 -0.78 -18.28 -12.32
C ALA A 28 -1.58 -17.98 -11.05
N ILE A 29 -1.84 -19.00 -10.25
CA ILE A 29 -2.33 -18.86 -8.88
C ILE A 29 -1.17 -18.25 -8.09
N THR A 30 -1.14 -16.93 -7.97
CA THR A 30 -0.28 -16.28 -6.99
C THR A 30 -0.84 -16.66 -5.62
N PRO A 31 -0.06 -17.34 -4.76
CA PRO A 31 -0.55 -17.66 -3.42
C PRO A 31 -0.87 -16.33 -2.71
N ALA A 32 -2.11 -16.15 -2.32
CA ALA A 32 -2.48 -15.10 -1.38
C ALA A 32 -1.80 -15.47 -0.06
N ILE A 33 -0.82 -14.67 0.37
CA ILE A 33 -0.19 -14.83 1.69
C ILE A 33 -1.31 -14.70 2.71
N SER A 34 -1.60 -15.80 3.40
CA SER A 34 -2.57 -15.79 4.49
C SER A 34 -2.06 -14.85 5.58
N ALA A 35 -2.84 -13.84 5.93
CA ALA A 35 -2.49 -12.87 6.98
C ALA A 35 -2.29 -13.53 8.38
N ALA A 36 -2.58 -14.83 8.51
CA ALA A 36 -2.66 -15.53 9.80
C ALA A 36 -1.31 -16.01 10.35
N ASP A 37 -0.22 -16.09 9.53
CA ASP A 37 1.05 -16.72 9.94
C ASP A 37 2.26 -15.78 9.96
N MET A 38 2.07 -14.49 9.79
CA MET A 38 3.19 -13.56 9.81
C MET A 38 3.68 -13.31 11.23
N LYS A 39 4.98 -13.55 11.49
CA LYS A 39 5.61 -13.12 12.75
C LYS A 39 5.56 -11.59 12.84
N PRO A 40 5.24 -11.02 14.02
CA PRO A 40 5.30 -9.59 14.21
C PRO A 40 6.64 -9.02 13.80
N ALA A 41 6.63 -7.95 13.03
CA ALA A 41 7.81 -7.25 12.57
C ALA A 41 7.92 -5.87 13.22
N THR A 42 9.14 -5.38 13.37
CA THR A 42 9.41 -4.07 13.97
C THR A 42 10.33 -3.29 13.08
N ILE A 43 9.95 -2.04 12.81
CA ILE A 43 10.77 -1.07 12.09
C ILE A 43 11.02 0.13 13.00
N ASP A 44 12.29 0.40 13.30
CA ASP A 44 12.74 1.61 13.98
C ASP A 44 13.23 2.64 12.97
N ALA A 45 13.00 3.91 13.24
CA ALA A 45 13.48 5.01 12.41
C ALA A 45 13.64 6.28 13.25
N THR A 46 14.37 7.25 12.71
CA THR A 46 14.40 8.61 13.21
C THR A 46 13.55 9.49 12.30
N ALA A 47 12.51 10.11 12.83
CA ALA A 47 11.76 11.14 12.14
C ALA A 47 12.49 12.48 12.28
N MET A 48 12.91 13.05 11.17
CA MET A 48 13.56 14.36 11.07
C MET A 48 12.55 15.39 10.56
N GLY A 49 12.35 16.45 11.33
CA GLY A 49 11.50 17.56 10.95
C GLY A 49 12.02 18.27 9.70
N THR A 50 11.10 18.73 8.85
CA THR A 50 11.39 19.53 7.65
C THR A 50 10.75 20.91 7.77
N SER A 51 11.22 21.89 6.98
CA SER A 51 10.67 23.26 6.97
C SER A 51 10.66 23.90 8.38
N THR A 52 9.49 24.26 8.89
CA THR A 52 9.32 24.88 10.23
C THR A 52 9.74 23.96 11.40
N GLN A 53 9.89 22.66 11.16
CA GLN A 53 10.33 21.67 12.14
C GLN A 53 11.80 21.28 11.99
N LEU A 54 12.55 22.01 11.17
CA LEU A 54 13.97 21.72 10.89
C LEU A 54 14.77 21.67 12.19
N GLY A 55 15.63 20.64 12.31
CA GLY A 55 16.48 20.41 13.49
C GLY A 55 15.82 19.57 14.59
N LYS A 56 14.52 19.26 14.50
CA LYS A 56 13.85 18.37 15.44
C LYS A 56 13.96 16.92 14.99
N ASN A 57 14.33 16.03 15.90
CA ASN A 57 14.47 14.60 15.67
C ASN A 57 13.72 13.83 16.74
N VAL A 58 12.95 12.81 16.31
CA VAL A 58 12.15 11.98 17.19
C VAL A 58 12.28 10.53 16.77
N GLY A 59 12.52 9.63 17.72
CA GLY A 59 12.51 8.20 17.46
C GLY A 59 11.09 7.71 17.17
N VAL A 60 10.96 6.90 16.15
CA VAL A 60 9.70 6.28 15.71
C VAL A 60 9.89 4.77 15.65
N LYS A 61 8.95 4.03 16.23
CA LYS A 61 8.87 2.57 16.16
C LYS A 61 7.54 2.16 15.56
N VAL A 62 7.57 1.37 14.49
CA VAL A 62 6.37 0.76 13.90
C VAL A 62 6.42 -0.74 14.14
N ILE A 63 5.39 -1.25 14.80
CA ILE A 63 5.17 -2.68 15.05
C ILE A 63 4.07 -3.14 14.08
N ILE A 64 4.33 -4.19 13.32
CA ILE A 64 3.44 -4.76 12.32
C ILE A 64 3.06 -6.15 12.80
N ASN A 65 1.81 -6.35 13.17
CA ASN A 65 1.29 -7.67 13.57
C ASN A 65 0.79 -8.45 12.36
N GLN A 66 0.18 -7.73 11.40
CA GLN A 66 -0.28 -8.29 10.13
C GLN A 66 -0.39 -7.17 9.07
N PHE A 67 -0.44 -7.54 7.80
CA PHE A 67 -0.76 -6.60 6.73
C PHE A 67 -2.26 -6.61 6.46
N SER A 68 -2.78 -5.44 6.10
CA SER A 68 -4.16 -5.27 5.65
C SER A 68 -4.40 -5.94 4.31
N THR A 69 -5.59 -6.47 4.13
CA THR A 69 -6.01 -7.20 2.95
C THR A 69 -6.41 -6.25 1.79
N PRO A 70 -6.57 -6.76 0.57
CA PRO A 70 -7.16 -5.99 -0.53
C PRO A 70 -8.57 -5.50 -0.22
N GLU A 71 -9.35 -6.27 0.54
CA GLU A 71 -10.72 -5.94 0.97
C GLU A 71 -10.70 -4.76 1.95
N ASP A 72 -9.78 -4.76 2.93
CA ASP A 72 -9.57 -3.62 3.83
C ASP A 72 -9.30 -2.33 3.06
N ARG A 73 -8.45 -2.43 2.03
CA ARG A 73 -8.17 -1.31 1.13
C ARG A 73 -9.42 -0.83 0.42
N GLN A 74 -10.25 -1.73 -0.09
CA GLN A 74 -11.47 -1.37 -0.79
C GLN A 74 -12.45 -0.66 0.13
N VAL A 75 -12.60 -1.10 1.37
CA VAL A 75 -13.39 -0.42 2.40
C VAL A 75 -12.95 1.03 2.57
N LEU A 76 -11.63 1.29 2.63
CA LEU A 76 -11.10 2.64 2.77
C LEU A 76 -11.32 3.51 1.51
N VAL A 77 -11.16 2.94 0.31
CA VAL A 77 -11.44 3.64 -0.94
C VAL A 77 -12.92 4.04 -1.05
N GLU A 78 -13.83 3.13 -0.71
CA GLU A 78 -15.26 3.42 -0.72
C GLU A 78 -15.65 4.44 0.37
N ALA A 79 -15.06 4.34 1.55
CA ALA A 79 -15.25 5.33 2.61
C ALA A 79 -14.77 6.73 2.18
N PHE A 80 -13.62 6.80 1.49
CA PHE A 80 -13.13 8.06 0.94
C PHE A 80 -14.06 8.64 -0.12
N LYS A 81 -14.57 7.82 -1.05
CA LYS A 81 -15.53 8.27 -2.07
C LYS A 81 -16.80 8.86 -1.46
N LYS A 82 -17.27 8.29 -0.35
CA LYS A 82 -18.49 8.74 0.35
C LYS A 82 -18.29 9.98 1.22
N GLY A 83 -17.19 10.08 1.94
CA GLY A 83 -16.99 11.07 2.99
C GLY A 83 -15.61 11.72 2.99
N GLN A 84 -14.83 11.60 1.91
CA GLN A 84 -13.48 12.15 1.79
C GLN A 84 -12.61 11.70 3.00
N ASN A 85 -11.76 12.58 3.53
CA ASN A 85 -10.89 12.24 4.66
C ASN A 85 -11.66 11.91 5.93
N GLN A 86 -12.83 12.50 6.19
CA GLN A 86 -13.65 12.13 7.35
C GLN A 86 -14.18 10.71 7.21
N GLY A 87 -14.60 10.31 6.00
CA GLY A 87 -14.99 8.93 5.72
C GLY A 87 -13.85 7.93 6.01
N LEU A 88 -12.60 8.29 5.68
CA LEU A 88 -11.43 7.47 6.03
C LEU A 88 -11.25 7.33 7.54
N VAL A 89 -11.32 8.44 8.28
CA VAL A 89 -11.19 8.43 9.74
C VAL A 89 -12.25 7.55 10.38
N ASP A 90 -13.51 7.68 9.93
CA ASP A 90 -14.65 6.90 10.43
C ASP A 90 -14.48 5.40 10.10
N ALA A 91 -13.98 5.07 8.91
CA ALA A 91 -13.71 3.69 8.53
C ALA A 91 -12.55 3.11 9.34
N LEU A 92 -11.40 3.80 9.41
CA LEU A 92 -10.25 3.36 10.20
C LEU A 92 -10.59 3.17 11.68
N SER A 93 -11.49 4.00 12.24
CA SER A 93 -11.92 3.86 13.65
C SER A 93 -12.68 2.58 13.93
N LYS A 94 -13.27 1.95 12.93
CA LYS A 94 -14.04 0.71 13.01
C LYS A 94 -13.22 -0.52 12.64
N MET A 95 -12.05 -0.35 12.03
CA MET A 95 -11.18 -1.45 11.67
C MET A 95 -10.40 -1.97 12.88
N LYS A 96 -10.15 -3.27 12.90
CA LYS A 96 -9.29 -3.88 13.92
C LYS A 96 -7.85 -3.41 13.74
N PRO A 97 -7.12 -3.04 14.81
CA PRO A 97 -5.71 -2.71 14.72
C PRO A 97 -4.87 -3.87 14.16
N VAL A 98 -4.02 -3.55 13.19
CA VAL A 98 -3.09 -4.49 12.54
C VAL A 98 -1.64 -4.24 12.93
N GLY A 99 -1.40 -3.18 13.72
CA GLY A 99 -0.09 -2.82 14.23
C GLY A 99 -0.15 -1.59 15.13
N ARG A 100 1.01 -1.01 15.40
CA ARG A 100 1.14 0.15 16.27
C ARG A 100 2.29 1.03 15.83
N ILE A 101 2.14 2.35 15.97
CA ILE A 101 3.22 3.32 15.87
C ILE A 101 3.47 3.96 17.22
N ALA A 102 4.71 3.92 17.70
CA ALA A 102 5.13 4.58 18.93
C ALA A 102 6.15 5.66 18.60
N ILE A 103 6.03 6.79 19.29
CA ILE A 103 7.00 7.88 19.31
C ILE A 103 7.74 7.77 20.64
N THR A 104 9.04 8.00 20.64
CA THR A 104 9.83 7.96 21.87
C THR A 104 9.17 8.78 22.98
N GLY A 105 8.97 8.16 24.13
CA GLY A 105 8.31 8.78 25.29
C GLY A 105 6.79 8.74 25.28
N THR A 106 6.14 8.03 24.33
CA THR A 106 4.70 7.86 24.27
C THR A 106 4.28 6.39 24.32
N LEU A 107 3.02 6.14 24.68
CA LEU A 107 2.42 4.80 24.61
C LEU A 107 2.18 4.34 23.17
N GLY A 108 2.21 5.28 22.20
CA GLY A 108 1.94 5.01 20.80
C GLY A 108 0.46 4.97 20.44
N TYR A 109 0.20 4.70 19.17
CA TYR A 109 -1.12 4.73 18.55
C TYR A 109 -1.32 3.46 17.72
N ASP A 110 -2.52 2.93 17.76
CA ASP A 110 -2.88 1.76 16.94
C ASP A 110 -2.91 2.15 15.46
N LEU A 111 -2.39 1.25 14.62
CA LEU A 111 -2.45 1.34 13.18
C LEU A 111 -3.58 0.42 12.70
N ALA A 112 -4.63 1.01 12.15
CA ALA A 112 -5.76 0.27 11.61
C ALA A 112 -5.52 -0.23 10.17
N TYR A 113 -4.50 0.32 9.49
CA TYR A 113 -4.17 -0.07 8.13
C TYR A 113 -2.66 -0.08 7.93
N ILE A 114 -2.14 -1.22 7.46
CA ILE A 114 -0.73 -1.40 7.06
C ILE A 114 -0.71 -2.22 5.78
N ARG A 115 -0.14 -1.66 4.71
CA ARG A 115 -0.06 -2.31 3.41
C ARG A 115 1.37 -2.57 2.97
N LEU A 116 1.62 -3.79 2.49
CA LEU A 116 2.84 -4.17 1.81
C LEU A 116 2.67 -4.00 0.29
N ILE A 117 3.63 -3.36 -0.36
CA ILE A 117 3.72 -3.21 -1.81
C ILE A 117 5.11 -3.66 -2.24
N ARG A 118 5.20 -4.68 -3.05
CA ARG A 118 6.47 -5.14 -3.63
C ARG A 118 6.96 -4.16 -4.68
N THR A 119 8.27 -3.92 -4.71
CA THR A 119 8.95 -3.08 -5.70
C THR A 119 10.11 -3.86 -6.31
N PRO A 120 10.67 -3.45 -7.45
CA PRO A 120 11.81 -4.15 -8.06
C PRO A 120 13.06 -4.23 -7.18
N THR A 121 13.25 -3.27 -6.28
CA THR A 121 14.44 -3.16 -5.42
C THR A 121 14.17 -3.51 -3.96
N GLY A 122 12.90 -3.85 -3.63
CA GLY A 122 12.54 -4.15 -2.26
C GLY A 122 11.03 -4.06 -2.01
N ARG A 123 10.62 -3.24 -1.05
CA ARG A 123 9.20 -3.12 -0.68
C ARG A 123 8.85 -1.78 -0.05
N LYS A 124 7.60 -1.36 -0.25
CA LYS A 124 7.01 -0.22 0.44
C LYS A 124 6.03 -0.70 1.50
N ILE A 125 6.08 -0.08 2.66
CA ILE A 125 5.14 -0.33 3.75
C ILE A 125 4.42 0.97 4.04
N ARG A 126 3.15 1.04 3.66
CA ARG A 126 2.26 2.17 3.95
C ARG A 126 1.42 1.88 5.16
N PHE A 127 1.24 2.88 6.01
CA PHE A 127 0.42 2.74 7.19
C PHE A 127 -0.41 3.98 7.45
N ALA A 128 -1.54 3.78 8.14
CA ALA A 128 -2.43 4.87 8.52
C ALA A 128 -3.12 4.58 9.86
N THR A 129 -3.40 5.66 10.59
CA THR A 129 -4.23 5.66 11.81
C THR A 129 -5.25 6.79 11.75
N ASN A 130 -6.40 6.59 12.38
CA ASN A 130 -7.46 7.57 12.53
C ASN A 130 -7.16 8.66 13.56
N ARG A 131 -5.91 8.79 13.98
CA ARG A 131 -5.49 9.75 15.00
C ARG A 131 -4.36 10.64 14.50
N LEU A 132 -4.40 11.88 14.94
CA LEU A 132 -3.31 12.82 14.83
C LEU A 132 -2.21 12.43 15.82
N ILE A 133 -0.98 12.20 15.33
CA ILE A 133 0.19 12.01 16.17
C ILE A 133 0.77 13.40 16.50
N ARG A 134 0.86 13.74 17.77
CA ARG A 134 1.38 15.02 18.22
C ARG A 134 2.88 14.91 18.48
N PHE A 135 3.65 15.65 17.71
CA PHE A 135 5.09 15.86 17.97
C PHE A 135 5.28 17.22 18.62
N GLY A 136 5.18 17.34 19.94
CA GLY A 136 5.45 18.58 20.65
C GLY A 136 4.85 19.82 19.97
N GLU A 137 5.66 20.81 19.59
CA GLU A 137 5.22 22.07 18.97
C GLU A 137 4.63 21.94 17.54
N ALA A 138 4.83 20.81 16.84
CA ALA A 138 4.15 20.57 15.56
C ALA A 138 2.61 20.60 15.69
N TYR A 139 2.12 20.55 16.92
CA TYR A 139 0.70 20.67 17.26
C TYR A 139 0.12 22.05 16.94
N HIS A 140 0.90 23.11 17.06
CA HIS A 140 0.37 24.48 16.86
C HIS A 140 0.18 24.86 15.40
N ASP A 141 0.97 24.28 14.48
CA ASP A 141 0.92 24.60 13.05
C ASP A 141 -0.13 23.81 12.27
N THR A 142 -0.71 22.76 12.86
CA THR A 142 -1.64 21.84 12.18
C THR A 142 -3.08 21.96 12.66
N GLN A 143 -3.48 23.09 13.21
CA GLN A 143 -4.80 23.33 13.82
C GLN A 143 -5.99 23.32 12.87
N SER A 144 -5.85 22.98 11.60
CA SER A 144 -7.04 22.76 10.77
C SER A 144 -7.72 21.46 11.19
N LYS A 145 -8.94 21.55 11.67
CA LYS A 145 -9.82 20.42 12.06
C LYS A 145 -9.98 19.34 10.97
N SER A 146 -9.49 19.59 9.77
CA SER A 146 -9.56 18.71 8.61
C SER A 146 -8.47 17.63 8.55
N PHE A 147 -7.49 17.65 9.45
CA PHE A 147 -6.30 16.79 9.41
C PHE A 147 -6.19 15.93 10.67
N ASN A 148 -7.12 15.03 10.85
CA ASN A 148 -7.20 14.13 12.01
C ASN A 148 -6.69 12.71 11.73
N LEU A 149 -5.91 12.55 10.66
CA LEU A 149 -5.34 11.30 10.20
C LEU A 149 -3.82 11.41 10.18
N THR A 150 -3.14 10.38 10.63
CA THR A 150 -1.69 10.21 10.44
C THR A 150 -1.45 9.09 9.46
N ALA A 151 -0.51 9.29 8.55
CA ALA A 151 -0.08 8.25 7.62
C ALA A 151 1.42 8.34 7.35
N GLY A 152 2.01 7.24 6.92
CA GLY A 152 3.42 7.16 6.56
C GLY A 152 3.72 6.06 5.56
N GLU A 153 4.94 6.11 5.05
CA GLU A 153 5.47 5.10 4.13
C GLU A 153 6.96 4.87 4.45
N PHE A 154 7.35 3.62 4.52
CA PHE A 154 8.73 3.18 4.37
C PHE A 154 8.94 2.68 2.94
N ASP A 155 10.03 3.09 2.31
CA ASP A 155 10.54 2.53 1.05
C ASP A 155 11.83 1.78 1.38
N LEU A 156 11.71 0.49 1.58
CA LEU A 156 12.78 -0.39 2.04
C LEU A 156 13.50 -0.99 0.84
N ASN A 157 14.80 -0.77 0.78
CA ASN A 157 15.65 -1.40 -0.23
C ASN A 157 16.26 -2.68 0.37
N ASP A 158 15.96 -3.83 -0.24
CA ASP A 158 16.36 -5.14 0.28
C ASP A 158 17.83 -5.48 -0.05
N THR A 159 18.40 -4.83 -1.08
CA THR A 159 19.79 -5.04 -1.50
C THR A 159 20.76 -4.06 -0.86
N ASP A 160 20.30 -2.85 -0.57
CA ASP A 160 21.12 -1.77 -0.01
C ASP A 160 20.30 -1.01 1.04
N LYS A 161 20.48 -1.37 2.30
CA LYS A 161 19.69 -0.80 3.41
C LYS A 161 19.86 0.71 3.55
N ASP A 162 21.02 1.25 3.17
CA ASP A 162 21.33 2.67 3.28
C ASP A 162 20.49 3.51 2.29
N LYS A 163 19.93 2.86 1.26
CA LYS A 163 18.99 3.47 0.32
C LYS A 163 17.54 3.42 0.79
N SER A 164 17.28 2.81 1.94
CA SER A 164 15.95 2.83 2.51
C SER A 164 15.58 4.23 2.97
N THR A 165 14.38 4.66 2.63
CA THR A 165 13.85 5.99 2.97
C THR A 165 12.44 5.87 3.52
N GLY A 166 11.93 6.94 4.09
CA GLY A 166 10.54 6.97 4.52
C GLY A 166 10.04 8.38 4.78
N VAL A 167 8.74 8.47 4.92
CA VAL A 167 8.04 9.71 5.24
C VAL A 167 6.95 9.46 6.28
N LEU A 168 6.74 10.45 7.14
CA LEU A 168 5.66 10.45 8.12
C LEU A 168 4.93 11.78 8.07
N PHE A 169 3.63 11.72 7.96
CA PHE A 169 2.70 12.85 7.99
C PHE A 169 1.89 12.76 9.29
N PRO A 170 2.28 13.47 10.35
CA PRO A 170 1.59 13.41 11.65
C PRO A 170 0.14 13.87 11.59
N ALA A 171 -0.17 14.73 10.61
CA ALA A 171 -1.51 15.20 10.30
C ALA A 171 -1.60 15.35 8.77
N CYS A 172 -2.44 14.56 8.11
CA CYS A 172 -2.52 14.60 6.66
C CYS A 172 -3.94 14.42 6.12
N GLN A 173 -4.06 14.73 4.85
CA GLN A 173 -5.17 14.29 4.01
C GLN A 173 -4.64 13.29 3.00
N LEU A 174 -5.47 12.32 2.65
CA LEU A 174 -5.20 11.39 1.57
C LEU A 174 -6.05 11.74 0.35
N THR A 175 -5.58 11.33 -0.80
CA THR A 175 -6.30 11.43 -2.09
C THR A 175 -6.30 10.08 -2.76
N ILE A 176 -7.18 9.89 -3.74
CA ILE A 176 -7.14 8.70 -4.59
C ILE A 176 -6.38 9.07 -5.87
N GLY A 177 -5.27 8.39 -6.13
CA GLY A 177 -4.51 8.53 -7.36
C GLY A 177 -5.21 7.90 -8.57
N LYS A 178 -4.67 8.14 -9.75
CA LYS A 178 -5.22 7.63 -11.03
C LYS A 178 -5.32 6.10 -11.08
N ASN A 179 -4.49 5.40 -10.34
CA ASN A 179 -4.48 3.94 -10.22
C ASN A 179 -5.41 3.40 -9.12
N GLY A 180 -6.28 4.24 -8.54
CA GLY A 180 -7.17 3.87 -7.43
C GLY A 180 -6.46 3.63 -6.09
N GLU A 181 -5.21 4.04 -5.96
CA GLU A 181 -4.45 3.96 -4.71
C GLU A 181 -4.69 5.18 -3.83
N LEU A 182 -4.77 4.97 -2.52
CA LEU A 182 -4.70 6.06 -1.56
C LEU A 182 -3.29 6.64 -1.57
N GLN A 183 -3.18 7.94 -1.78
CA GLN A 183 -1.93 8.68 -1.87
C GLN A 183 -1.94 9.85 -0.87
N PHE A 184 -0.75 10.23 -0.43
CA PHE A 184 -0.60 11.42 0.41
C PHE A 184 -0.88 12.68 -0.40
N GLU A 185 -1.60 13.63 0.17
CA GLU A 185 -1.66 14.97 -0.40
C GLU A 185 -0.32 15.68 -0.15
N LEU A 186 0.42 15.94 -1.22
CA LEU A 186 1.81 16.44 -1.20
C LEU A 186 1.98 17.89 -0.69
N ARG A 187 0.92 18.55 -0.26
CA ARG A 187 0.95 19.98 0.12
C ARG A 187 1.48 20.26 1.53
N LYS A 188 1.86 19.24 2.28
CA LYS A 188 2.35 19.41 3.67
C LYS A 188 3.76 18.89 3.81
N ASN A 189 4.52 19.50 4.72
CA ASN A 189 5.89 19.14 5.01
C ASN A 189 5.94 17.79 5.75
N PRO A 190 6.35 16.69 5.09
CA PRO A 190 6.51 15.42 5.77
C PRO A 190 7.71 15.48 6.71
N TRP A 191 7.67 14.68 7.77
CA TRP A 191 8.87 14.30 8.48
C TRP A 191 9.58 13.21 7.68
N LYS A 192 10.88 13.39 7.42
CA LYS A 192 11.70 12.34 6.78
C LYS A 192 12.00 11.26 7.79
N LEU A 193 11.83 10.01 7.41
CA LEU A 193 12.26 8.86 8.18
C LEU A 193 13.62 8.41 7.67
N VAL A 194 14.60 8.44 8.56
CA VAL A 194 16.01 8.08 8.31
C VAL A 194 16.49 7.08 9.36
N ASN A 195 17.70 6.53 9.22
CA ASN A 195 18.25 5.51 10.11
C ASN A 195 17.26 4.36 10.30
N ILE A 196 16.70 3.87 9.19
CA ILE A 196 15.65 2.86 9.20
C ILE A 196 16.27 1.50 9.50
N ILE A 197 15.80 0.83 10.56
CA ILE A 197 16.20 -0.52 10.94
C ILE A 197 14.96 -1.40 10.89
N ASP A 198 14.92 -2.32 9.93
CA ASP A 198 13.90 -3.35 9.82
C ASP A 198 14.42 -4.64 10.46
N TRP A 199 14.06 -4.86 11.73
CA TRP A 199 14.61 -5.93 12.57
C TRP A 199 14.28 -7.32 12.08
N ASN A 200 13.07 -7.52 11.60
CA ASN A 200 12.51 -8.84 11.27
C ASN A 200 12.25 -8.98 9.77
N LYS A 201 12.76 -8.07 8.93
CA LYS A 201 12.50 -8.03 7.50
C LYS A 201 10.99 -8.12 7.18
N ALA A 202 10.25 -7.12 7.66
CA ALA A 202 8.80 -7.04 7.57
C ALA A 202 8.28 -7.42 6.17
N GLY A 203 7.45 -8.45 6.08
CA GLY A 203 6.87 -8.94 4.82
C GLY A 203 7.82 -9.72 3.91
N ILE A 204 9.02 -10.11 4.37
CA ILE A 204 9.86 -11.12 3.72
C ILE A 204 9.60 -12.44 4.47
N GLU A 205 9.14 -13.46 3.75
CA GLU A 205 9.01 -14.80 4.30
C GLU A 205 10.41 -15.35 4.61
N ALA A 206 10.55 -16.02 5.76
CA ALA A 206 11.73 -16.83 6.03
C ALA A 206 11.75 -17.96 5.00
N GLN A 207 12.74 -17.96 4.12
CA GLN A 207 13.04 -19.04 3.20
C GLN A 207 13.54 -20.25 3.99
#